data_07acc1b26ccabd36dd34563cafe54a45
#
_entry.id   07acc1b26ccabd36dd34563cafe54a45
#
_cell.length_a   1.000
_cell.length_b   1.000
_cell.length_c   1.000
_cell.angle_alpha   90.00
_cell.angle_beta   90.00
_cell.angle_gamma   90.00
#
_symmetry.space_group_name_H-M   'P 1'
#
loop_
_entity.id
_entity.type
_entity.pdbx_description
1 polymer ?
#
loop_
_entity_poly.entity_id
_entity_poly.type
_entity_poly.pdbx_seq_one_letter_code
_entity_poly.pdbx_strand_id
1 'polypeptide(L)'
;MASPTTARTPEDTAELAAAVVHFLETGTAEPGLFAPDVFCDFTQPTWRSQSAGRAATLALRIDNHPWPSRVTRHRIDPTDRGFVLEFEEEWADDAGAPWYCREILRADVGPEGIVELAVYCTGDWDPARIAQHAAAVELIRP
;
A
#
# COMPACT_ATOMS: atom_id res chain seq x y z
N MET A 1 30.56 -18.95 1.04
CA MET A 1 29.36 -19.77 0.84
C MET A 1 28.12 -18.90 1.14
N ALA A 2 27.26 -18.75 0.17
CA ALA A 2 25.97 -18.12 0.44
C ALA A 2 25.14 -19.05 1.32
N SER A 3 24.62 -18.57 2.45
CA SER A 3 23.62 -19.31 3.23
C SER A 3 22.41 -19.61 2.34
N PRO A 4 21.82 -20.80 2.42
CA PRO A 4 20.62 -21.08 1.65
C PRO A 4 19.55 -20.07 2.06
N THR A 5 19.03 -19.33 1.10
CA THR A 5 17.87 -18.47 1.32
C THR A 5 16.72 -19.40 1.69
N THR A 6 16.33 -19.37 2.96
CA THR A 6 15.16 -20.14 3.40
C THR A 6 13.94 -19.61 2.66
N ALA A 7 13.23 -20.48 1.95
CA ALA A 7 12.00 -20.09 1.26
C ALA A 7 11.02 -19.48 2.27
N ARG A 8 10.43 -18.35 1.88
CA ARG A 8 9.45 -17.66 2.73
C ARG A 8 8.20 -18.51 2.90
N THR A 9 7.72 -18.63 4.14
CA THR A 9 6.48 -19.33 4.44
C THR A 9 5.26 -18.47 4.12
N PRO A 10 4.07 -19.07 3.91
CA PRO A 10 2.83 -18.29 3.82
C PRO A 10 2.56 -17.40 5.03
N GLU A 11 2.98 -17.83 6.23
CA GLU A 11 2.85 -17.04 7.45
C GLU A 11 3.73 -15.78 7.41
N ASP A 12 4.98 -15.90 6.95
CA ASP A 12 5.89 -14.76 6.79
C ASP A 12 5.32 -13.73 5.80
N THR A 13 4.70 -14.20 4.72
CA THR A 13 4.05 -13.34 3.73
C THR A 13 2.85 -12.62 4.34
N ALA A 14 2.02 -13.32 5.11
CA ALA A 14 0.86 -12.74 5.77
C ALA A 14 1.27 -11.69 6.81
N GLU A 15 2.33 -11.94 7.58
CA GLU A 15 2.86 -10.98 8.56
C GLU A 15 3.38 -9.71 7.89
N LEU A 16 4.14 -9.84 6.79
CA LEU A 16 4.61 -8.67 6.04
C LEU A 16 3.45 -7.88 5.43
N ALA A 17 2.48 -8.56 4.86
CA ALA A 17 1.31 -7.89 4.30
C ALA A 17 0.50 -7.18 5.39
N ALA A 18 0.34 -7.77 6.57
CA ALA A 18 -0.30 -7.13 7.72
C ALA A 18 0.49 -5.90 8.18
N ALA A 19 1.81 -5.94 8.16
CA ALA A 19 2.66 -4.80 8.49
C ALA A 19 2.55 -3.68 7.44
N VAL A 20 2.36 -4.00 6.16
CA VAL A 20 2.06 -3.01 5.11
C VAL A 20 0.71 -2.36 5.37
N VAL A 21 -0.34 -3.14 5.68
CA VAL A 21 -1.66 -2.60 6.03
C VAL A 21 -1.56 -1.65 7.22
N HIS A 22 -0.86 -2.04 8.27
CA HIS A 22 -0.62 -1.18 9.44
C HIS A 22 0.08 0.13 9.05
N PHE A 23 1.10 0.05 8.20
CA PHE A 23 1.80 1.23 7.69
C PHE A 23 0.86 2.15 6.89
N LEU A 24 0.02 1.58 6.02
CA LEU A 24 -0.96 2.34 5.25
C LEU A 24 -1.95 3.06 6.17
N GLU A 25 -2.39 2.41 7.23
CA GLU A 25 -3.37 2.98 8.15
C GLU A 25 -2.80 4.04 9.08
N THR A 26 -1.55 3.91 9.51
CA THR A 26 -0.95 4.73 10.57
C THR A 26 0.17 5.66 10.12
N GLY A 27 0.77 5.40 8.95
CA GLY A 27 1.99 6.07 8.52
C GLY A 27 3.26 5.61 9.26
N THR A 28 3.15 4.60 10.13
CA THR A 28 4.26 4.07 10.91
C THR A 28 4.69 2.71 10.37
N ALA A 29 5.93 2.60 9.94
CA ALA A 29 6.53 1.35 9.48
C ALA A 29 7.25 0.65 10.64
N GLU A 30 6.92 -0.63 10.86
CA GLU A 30 7.64 -1.46 11.82
C GLU A 30 9.09 -1.69 11.34
N PRO A 31 10.06 -1.82 12.28
CA PRO A 31 11.42 -2.22 11.93
C PRO A 31 11.43 -3.52 11.12
N GLY A 32 12.18 -3.54 10.02
CA GLY A 32 12.26 -4.71 9.15
C GLY A 32 11.16 -4.82 8.09
N LEU A 33 10.21 -3.89 8.03
CA LEU A 33 9.21 -3.87 6.95
C LEU A 33 9.87 -3.52 5.61
N PHE A 34 10.61 -2.42 5.56
CA PHE A 34 11.35 -2.00 4.37
C PHE A 34 12.84 -2.23 4.54
N ALA A 35 13.48 -2.79 3.53
CA ALA A 35 14.94 -2.85 3.47
C ALA A 35 15.52 -1.44 3.44
N PRO A 36 16.77 -1.23 3.94
CA PRO A 36 17.39 0.10 3.94
C PRO A 36 17.47 0.77 2.57
N ASP A 37 17.61 -0.03 1.51
CA ASP A 37 17.74 0.39 0.12
C ASP A 37 16.48 0.17 -0.73
N VAL A 38 15.32 0.06 -0.10
CA VAL A 38 14.05 -0.17 -0.78
C VAL A 38 13.84 0.83 -1.92
N PHE A 39 13.39 0.33 -3.06
CA PHE A 39 12.97 1.13 -4.19
C PHE A 39 11.44 1.11 -4.29
N CYS A 40 10.83 2.29 -4.41
CA CYS A 40 9.40 2.42 -4.59
C CYS A 40 9.08 3.13 -5.91
N ASP A 41 8.21 2.51 -6.69
CA ASP A 41 7.65 3.08 -7.92
C ASP A 41 6.16 3.31 -7.69
N PHE A 42 5.77 4.58 -7.61
CA PHE A 42 4.42 4.99 -7.27
C PHE A 42 3.74 5.64 -8.48
N THR A 43 2.66 5.02 -8.94
CA THR A 43 1.87 5.50 -10.09
C THR A 43 0.49 5.93 -9.64
N GLN A 44 0.16 7.16 -9.95
CA GLN A 44 -1.17 7.76 -9.79
C GLN A 44 -1.77 8.03 -11.18
N PRO A 45 -3.07 8.33 -11.28
CA PRO A 45 -3.62 8.79 -12.56
C PRO A 45 -2.82 9.99 -13.10
N THR A 46 -2.26 9.83 -14.29
CA THR A 46 -1.48 10.86 -15.00
C THR A 46 -0.20 11.34 -14.28
N TRP A 47 0.29 10.64 -13.27
CA TRP A 47 1.50 11.00 -12.52
C TRP A 47 2.28 9.77 -12.05
N ARG A 48 3.61 9.87 -12.00
CA ARG A 48 4.47 8.79 -11.51
C ARG A 48 5.65 9.37 -10.74
N SER A 49 5.88 8.84 -9.56
CA SER A 49 7.00 9.23 -8.68
C SER A 49 7.80 8.00 -8.27
N GLN A 50 9.07 8.18 -8.02
CA GLN A 50 9.94 7.12 -7.54
C GLN A 50 10.74 7.58 -6.32
N SER A 51 11.03 6.67 -5.42
CA SER A 51 11.88 6.91 -4.26
C SER A 51 12.87 5.78 -4.09
N ALA A 52 14.05 6.11 -3.58
CA ALA A 52 15.09 5.16 -3.22
C ALA A 52 15.48 5.37 -1.77
N GLY A 53 15.53 4.27 -1.01
CA GLY A 53 15.81 4.28 0.41
C GLY A 53 14.57 4.34 1.29
N ARG A 54 14.73 3.83 2.51
CA ARG A 54 13.63 3.70 3.48
C ARG A 54 13.01 5.05 3.84
N ALA A 55 13.83 6.05 4.17
CA ALA A 55 13.33 7.36 4.58
C ALA A 55 12.52 8.04 3.46
N ALA A 56 13.01 8.00 2.22
CA ALA A 56 12.32 8.58 1.08
C ALA A 56 11.00 7.85 0.76
N THR A 57 10.96 6.54 0.92
CA THR A 57 9.75 5.74 0.71
C THR A 57 8.69 6.05 1.78
N LEU A 58 9.07 6.19 3.03
CA LEU A 58 8.16 6.63 4.10
C LEU A 58 7.63 8.04 3.83
N ALA A 59 8.52 8.97 3.47
CA ALA A 59 8.13 10.35 3.17
C ALA A 59 7.15 10.43 1.99
N LEU A 60 7.33 9.62 0.97
CA LEU A 60 6.44 9.58 -0.19
C LEU A 60 4.99 9.26 0.23
N ARG A 61 4.79 8.29 1.12
CA ARG A 61 3.46 7.98 1.64
C ARG A 61 2.92 9.11 2.52
N ILE A 62 3.70 9.56 3.49
CA ILE A 62 3.26 10.54 4.49
C ILE A 62 2.93 11.89 3.83
N ASP A 63 3.76 12.34 2.88
CA ASP A 63 3.55 13.62 2.20
C ASP A 63 2.33 13.60 1.27
N ASN A 64 2.04 12.45 0.65
CA ASN A 64 0.88 12.31 -0.23
C ASN A 64 -0.40 11.92 0.51
N HIS A 65 -0.29 11.38 1.72
CA HIS A 65 -1.43 10.92 2.51
C HIS A 65 -1.18 11.16 4.01
N PRO A 66 -1.33 12.41 4.49
CA PRO A 66 -1.00 12.77 5.87
C PRO A 66 -2.04 12.36 6.91
N TRP A 67 -3.18 11.82 6.47
CA TRP A 67 -4.27 11.40 7.36
C TRP A 67 -4.18 9.92 7.72
N PRO A 68 -4.59 9.54 8.95
CA PRO A 68 -4.83 8.14 9.24
C PRO A 68 -5.90 7.58 8.29
N SER A 69 -5.73 6.34 7.87
CA SER A 69 -6.72 5.68 7.02
C SER A 69 -7.14 4.34 7.61
N ARG A 70 -8.18 3.77 7.04
CA ARG A 70 -8.65 2.44 7.35
C ARG A 70 -8.68 1.61 6.07
N VAL A 71 -7.99 0.50 6.08
CA VAL A 71 -8.05 -0.49 5.00
C VAL A 71 -9.27 -1.38 5.23
N THR A 72 -10.37 -1.05 4.56
CA THR A 72 -11.67 -1.69 4.77
C THR A 72 -11.79 -3.05 4.11
N ARG A 73 -11.00 -3.27 3.06
CA ARG A 73 -10.96 -4.54 2.32
C ARG A 73 -9.57 -4.74 1.74
N HIS A 74 -9.07 -5.95 1.83
CA HIS A 74 -7.81 -6.30 1.15
C HIS A 74 -7.78 -7.77 0.73
N ARG A 75 -6.96 -8.04 -0.27
CA ARG A 75 -6.63 -9.37 -0.75
C ARG A 75 -5.12 -9.49 -0.94
N ILE A 76 -4.56 -10.60 -0.50
CA ILE A 76 -3.13 -10.90 -0.59
C ILE A 76 -2.96 -12.13 -1.48
N ASP A 77 -2.13 -12.01 -2.51
CA ASP A 77 -1.72 -13.12 -3.37
C ASP A 77 -0.20 -13.25 -3.30
N PRO A 78 0.34 -14.39 -2.79
CA PRO A 78 1.78 -14.64 -2.78
C PRO A 78 2.34 -14.74 -4.19
N THR A 79 3.58 -14.26 -4.36
CA THR A 79 4.37 -14.41 -5.59
C THR A 79 5.70 -15.07 -5.26
N ASP A 80 6.47 -15.46 -6.28
CA ASP A 80 7.81 -16.03 -6.09
C ASP A 80 8.78 -15.07 -5.39
N ARG A 81 8.54 -13.75 -5.50
CA ARG A 81 9.41 -12.71 -4.94
C ARG A 81 8.83 -12.05 -3.68
N GLY A 82 7.55 -12.21 -3.42
CA GLY A 82 6.88 -11.54 -2.32
C GLY A 82 5.38 -11.72 -2.36
N PHE A 83 4.65 -10.64 -2.61
CA PHE A 83 3.19 -10.68 -2.67
C PHE A 83 2.61 -9.52 -3.47
N VAL A 84 1.35 -9.69 -3.85
CA VAL A 84 0.48 -8.63 -4.36
C VAL A 84 -0.58 -8.37 -3.31
N LEU A 85 -0.81 -7.10 -3.00
CA LEU A 85 -1.84 -6.63 -2.09
C LEU A 85 -2.80 -5.72 -2.86
N GLU A 86 -4.04 -6.13 -3.00
CA GLU A 86 -5.14 -5.31 -3.50
C GLU A 86 -5.95 -4.81 -2.30
N PHE A 87 -6.26 -3.52 -2.26
CA PHE A 87 -6.91 -2.94 -1.08
C PHE A 87 -7.74 -1.71 -1.40
N GLU A 88 -8.63 -1.40 -0.46
CA GLU A 88 -9.42 -0.18 -0.43
C GLU A 88 -9.09 0.59 0.85
N GLU A 89 -8.99 1.90 0.74
CA GLU A 89 -8.76 2.80 1.87
C GLU A 89 -9.89 3.80 1.99
N GLU A 90 -10.25 4.10 3.23
CA GLU A 90 -11.15 5.19 3.60
C GLU A 90 -10.49 6.07 4.65
N TRP A 91 -10.66 7.37 4.53
CA TRP A 91 -10.21 8.34 5.52
C TRP A 91 -11.11 9.55 5.57
N ALA A 92 -10.95 10.38 6.58
CA ALA A 92 -11.61 11.67 6.69
C ALA A 92 -10.59 12.79 6.51
N ASP A 93 -10.98 13.84 5.80
CA ASP A 93 -10.18 15.07 5.72
C ASP A 93 -10.28 15.90 7.01
N ASP A 94 -9.61 17.06 7.04
CA ASP A 94 -9.62 17.94 8.21
C ASP A 94 -11.02 18.47 8.57
N ALA A 95 -11.94 18.47 7.62
CA ALA A 95 -13.36 18.82 7.85
C ALA A 95 -14.22 17.64 8.29
N GLY A 96 -13.65 16.43 8.39
CA GLY A 96 -14.37 15.21 8.72
C GLY A 96 -15.14 14.59 7.56
N ALA A 97 -14.90 15.05 6.31
CA ALA A 97 -15.58 14.53 5.13
C ALA A 97 -14.91 13.23 4.64
N PRO A 98 -15.70 12.25 4.13
CA PRO A 98 -15.18 10.94 3.74
C PRO A 98 -14.45 10.98 2.39
N TRP A 99 -13.29 10.33 2.32
CA TRP A 99 -12.52 10.07 1.12
C TRP A 99 -12.34 8.57 0.92
N TYR A 100 -12.01 8.17 -0.30
CA TYR A 100 -11.92 6.77 -0.69
C TYR A 100 -10.90 6.57 -1.80
N CYS A 101 -10.21 5.43 -1.79
CA CYS A 101 -9.31 5.03 -2.85
C CYS A 101 -9.22 3.51 -2.98
N ARG A 102 -8.99 3.01 -4.19
CA ARG A 102 -8.61 1.61 -4.46
C ARG A 102 -7.21 1.57 -5.02
N GLU A 103 -6.44 0.61 -4.56
CA GLU A 103 -5.05 0.46 -4.95
C GLU A 103 -4.67 -1.01 -5.07
N ILE A 104 -3.62 -1.23 -5.85
CA ILE A 104 -2.92 -2.51 -5.87
C ILE A 104 -1.43 -2.25 -5.77
N LEU A 105 -0.72 -3.03 -5.00
CA LEU A 105 0.73 -2.97 -4.91
C LEU A 105 1.35 -4.34 -5.07
N ARG A 106 2.56 -4.37 -5.62
CA ARG A 106 3.43 -5.54 -5.68
C ARG A 106 4.65 -5.28 -4.82
N ALA A 107 4.92 -6.18 -3.89
CA ALA A 107 6.10 -6.12 -3.02
C ALA A 107 7.04 -7.29 -3.34
N ASP A 108 8.29 -6.96 -3.63
CA ASP A 108 9.38 -7.94 -3.70
C ASP A 108 10.14 -7.88 -2.38
N VAL A 109 10.42 -9.03 -1.79
CA VAL A 109 10.97 -9.14 -0.45
C VAL A 109 12.34 -9.78 -0.47
N GLY A 110 13.29 -9.13 0.19
CA GLY A 110 14.63 -9.64 0.43
C GLY A 110 14.87 -10.01 1.90
N PRO A 111 16.13 -10.31 2.28
CA PRO A 111 16.47 -10.71 3.65
C PRO A 111 16.19 -9.63 4.71
N GLU A 112 16.21 -8.36 4.33
CA GLU A 112 16.07 -7.22 5.25
C GLU A 112 14.70 -6.52 5.14
N GLY A 113 13.73 -7.15 4.50
CA GLY A 113 12.41 -6.61 4.28
C GLY A 113 12.08 -6.40 2.81
N ILE A 114 11.08 -5.57 2.53
CA ILE A 114 10.66 -5.25 1.16
C ILE A 114 11.78 -4.46 0.47
N VAL A 115 12.24 -4.96 -0.67
CA VAL A 115 13.32 -4.35 -1.47
C VAL A 115 12.79 -3.53 -2.63
N GLU A 116 11.62 -3.87 -3.14
CA GLU A 116 10.96 -3.14 -4.22
C GLU A 116 9.46 -3.12 -3.99
N LEU A 117 8.88 -1.95 -4.16
CA LEU A 117 7.45 -1.72 -4.01
C LEU A 117 6.94 -0.98 -5.25
N ALA A 118 6.02 -1.59 -5.99
CA ALA A 118 5.32 -0.95 -7.09
C ALA A 118 3.87 -0.73 -6.69
N VAL A 119 3.45 0.53 -6.61
CA VAL A 119 2.10 0.91 -6.18
C VAL A 119 1.34 1.54 -7.34
N TYR A 120 0.14 1.06 -7.58
CA TYR A 120 -0.78 1.59 -8.59
C TYR A 120 -2.02 2.11 -7.89
N CYS A 121 -2.14 3.44 -7.84
CA CYS A 121 -3.25 4.14 -7.23
C CYS A 121 -4.25 4.57 -8.31
N THR A 122 -5.53 4.29 -8.10
CA THR A 122 -6.58 4.68 -9.04
C THR A 122 -7.01 6.13 -8.90
N GLY A 123 -6.48 6.83 -7.91
CA GLY A 123 -6.81 8.21 -7.58
C GLY A 123 -7.77 8.32 -6.41
N ASP A 124 -7.64 9.41 -5.68
CA ASP A 124 -8.47 9.66 -4.51
C ASP A 124 -9.85 10.18 -4.94
N TRP A 125 -10.89 9.59 -4.37
CA TRP A 125 -12.25 10.03 -4.54
C TRP A 125 -12.62 10.96 -3.39
N ASP A 126 -12.91 12.22 -3.72
CA ASP A 126 -13.42 13.17 -2.75
C ASP A 126 -14.90 12.89 -2.40
N PRO A 127 -15.47 13.55 -1.39
CA PRO A 127 -16.87 13.35 -1.00
C PRO A 127 -17.88 13.54 -2.13
N ALA A 128 -17.64 14.50 -3.01
CA ALA A 128 -18.52 14.75 -4.16
C ALA A 128 -18.48 13.60 -5.17
N ARG A 129 -17.30 13.04 -5.44
CA ARG A 129 -17.12 11.89 -6.33
C ARG A 129 -17.75 10.63 -5.74
N ILE A 130 -17.59 10.40 -4.44
CA ILE A 130 -18.23 9.28 -3.75
C ILE A 130 -19.75 9.35 -3.90
N ALA A 131 -20.35 10.51 -3.65
CA ALA A 131 -21.78 10.72 -3.79
C ALA A 131 -22.27 10.58 -5.24
N GLN A 132 -21.52 11.11 -6.20
CA GLN A 132 -21.83 11.00 -7.63
C GLN A 132 -21.83 9.52 -8.08
N HIS A 133 -20.84 8.77 -7.68
CA HIS A 133 -20.73 7.35 -8.01
C HIS A 133 -21.89 6.56 -7.40
N ALA A 134 -22.21 6.76 -6.13
CA ALA A 134 -23.29 6.07 -5.45
C ALA A 134 -24.66 6.32 -6.11
N ALA A 135 -24.87 7.52 -6.66
CA ALA A 135 -26.09 7.85 -7.38
C ALA A 135 -26.16 7.28 -8.80
N ALA A 136 -25.03 7.03 -9.42
CA ALA A 136 -24.94 6.64 -10.84
C ALA A 136 -24.73 5.14 -11.05
N VAL A 137 -24.16 4.43 -10.10
CA VAL A 137 -23.72 3.03 -10.27
C VAL A 137 -24.21 2.17 -9.11
N GLU A 138 -24.86 1.06 -9.45
CA GLU A 138 -25.16 -0.02 -8.51
C GLU A 138 -24.09 -1.11 -8.69
N LEU A 139 -23.28 -1.35 -7.65
CA LEU A 139 -22.26 -2.39 -7.68
C LEU A 139 -22.89 -3.76 -7.44
N ILE A 140 -22.55 -4.74 -8.27
CA ILE A 140 -23.00 -6.12 -8.10
C ILE A 140 -22.34 -6.76 -6.88
N ARG A 141 -21.08 -6.41 -6.64
CA ARG A 141 -20.31 -6.84 -5.47
C ARG A 141 -19.66 -5.60 -4.84
N PRO A 142 -20.37 -4.95 -3.94
CA PRO A 142 -19.85 -3.79 -3.24
C PRO A 142 -18.71 -4.17 -2.30
#